data_05c0eb2f3c7d7b718b07aefa8c1cd07b
#
_entry.id   05c0eb2f3c7d7b718b07aefa8c1cd07b
#
_cell.length_a   1.000
_cell.length_b   1.000
_cell.length_c   1.000
_cell.angle_alpha   90.00
_cell.angle_beta   90.00
_cell.angle_gamma   90.00
#
_symmetry.space_group_name_H-M   'P 1'
#
loop_
_entity.id
_entity.type
_entity.pdbx_description
1 polymer ?
#
loop_
_entity_poly.entity_id
_entity_poly.type
_entity_poly.pdbx_seq_one_letter_code
_entity_poly.pdbx_strand_id
1 'polypeptide(L)'
;MNTLKTLGVALAVVFAAALALHAEEKKGDAKEVTLKGKLVCTKCTLGETDDCGNALQVKDGDKTVTYYLKDEGKGEKYHKSFCTNKGVAASVTGVVSEDGGKKYLTPSKDGVKID
;
A
#
# COMPACT_ATOMS: atom_id res chain seq x y z
N MET A 1 3.57 15.66 -49.70
CA MET A 1 4.65 14.78 -49.22
C MET A 1 5.21 15.20 -47.89
N ASN A 2 5.61 16.42 -47.74
CA ASN A 2 6.19 16.87 -46.47
C ASN A 2 5.18 16.88 -45.31
N THR A 3 3.94 17.08 -45.62
CA THR A 3 2.88 17.13 -44.64
C THR A 3 2.69 15.79 -43.93
N LEU A 4 2.85 14.71 -44.63
CA LEU A 4 2.69 13.38 -44.06
C LEU A 4 3.76 13.09 -43.01
N LYS A 5 4.95 13.53 -43.27
CA LYS A 5 6.06 13.31 -42.34
C LYS A 5 5.84 14.09 -41.06
N THR A 6 5.33 15.29 -41.19
CA THR A 6 5.08 16.14 -40.05
C THR A 6 4.01 15.54 -39.14
N LEU A 7 2.99 14.98 -39.71
CA LEU A 7 1.93 14.34 -38.94
C LEU A 7 2.43 13.15 -38.14
N GLY A 8 3.29 12.35 -38.75
CA GLY A 8 3.85 11.22 -38.07
C GLY A 8 4.67 11.59 -36.84
N VAL A 9 5.43 12.63 -36.98
CA VAL A 9 6.26 13.12 -35.87
C VAL A 9 5.39 13.66 -34.73
N ALA A 10 4.36 14.39 -35.07
CA ALA A 10 3.46 14.94 -34.06
C ALA A 10 2.80 13.84 -33.23
N LEU A 11 2.40 12.77 -33.87
CA LEU A 11 1.79 11.65 -33.15
C LEU A 11 2.77 11.01 -32.18
N ALA A 12 4.00 10.84 -32.59
CA ALA A 12 5.01 10.24 -31.73
C ALA A 12 5.25 11.07 -30.47
N VAL A 13 5.28 12.37 -30.62
CA VAL A 13 5.51 13.28 -29.49
C VAL A 13 4.38 13.18 -28.46
N VAL A 14 3.15 13.16 -28.94
CA VAL A 14 1.99 13.07 -28.05
C VAL A 14 2.02 11.76 -27.27
N PHE A 15 2.39 10.70 -27.91
CA PHE A 15 2.44 9.39 -27.28
C PHE A 15 3.49 9.36 -26.18
N ALA A 16 4.65 9.90 -26.41
CA ALA A 16 5.71 9.95 -25.43
C ALA A 16 5.32 10.78 -24.21
N ALA A 17 4.64 11.88 -24.41
CA ALA A 17 4.18 12.73 -23.32
C ALA A 17 3.20 11.98 -22.40
N ALA A 18 2.32 11.20 -22.98
CA ALA A 18 1.37 10.45 -22.19
C ALA A 18 2.06 9.42 -21.28
N LEU A 19 3.07 8.77 -21.79
CA LEU A 19 3.82 7.79 -21.00
C LEU A 19 4.59 8.46 -19.86
N ALA A 20 5.17 9.60 -20.11
CA ALA A 20 5.91 10.32 -19.10
C ALA A 20 5.01 10.75 -17.94
N LEU A 21 3.84 11.24 -18.25
CA LEU A 21 2.88 11.64 -17.23
C LEU A 21 2.49 10.47 -16.35
N HIS A 22 2.30 9.33 -16.96
CA HIS A 22 1.89 8.14 -16.24
C HIS A 22 2.96 7.70 -15.24
N ALA A 23 4.21 7.78 -15.62
CA ALA A 23 5.31 7.42 -14.74
C ALA A 23 5.46 8.38 -13.57
N GLU A 24 5.22 9.66 -13.79
CA GLU A 24 5.32 10.65 -12.73
C GLU A 24 4.23 10.50 -11.68
N GLU A 25 3.06 10.15 -12.09
CA GLU A 25 1.94 9.96 -11.16
C GLU A 25 2.25 8.91 -10.11
N LYS A 26 2.97 7.88 -10.46
CA LYS A 26 3.32 6.83 -9.51
C LYS A 26 4.22 7.33 -8.40
N LYS A 27 5.02 8.32 -8.65
CA LYS A 27 5.93 8.86 -7.66
C LYS A 27 5.33 9.99 -6.85
N GLY A 28 4.60 10.86 -7.51
CA GLY A 28 4.15 12.10 -6.89
C GLY A 28 2.86 11.98 -6.14
N ASP A 29 1.95 11.19 -6.67
CA ASP A 29 0.59 11.13 -6.14
C ASP A 29 0.23 9.73 -5.70
N ALA A 30 0.77 9.34 -4.57
CA ALA A 30 0.35 8.09 -3.97
C ALA A 30 -1.09 8.24 -3.52
N LYS A 31 -1.97 7.47 -4.11
CA LYS A 31 -3.38 7.54 -3.80
C LYS A 31 -3.71 6.68 -2.61
N GLU A 32 -4.66 7.15 -1.82
CA GLU A 32 -5.18 6.35 -0.74
C GLU A 32 -6.00 5.20 -1.28
N VAL A 33 -5.81 4.04 -0.69
CA VAL A 33 -6.59 2.86 -1.02
C VAL A 33 -7.14 2.28 0.28
N THR A 34 -8.22 1.53 0.17
CA THR A 34 -8.77 0.81 1.32
C THR A 34 -8.57 -0.68 1.08
N LEU A 35 -7.84 -1.30 2.00
CA LEU A 35 -7.56 -2.73 1.94
C LEU A 35 -8.25 -3.43 3.10
N LYS A 36 -8.86 -4.55 2.81
CA LYS A 36 -9.52 -5.38 3.82
C LYS A 36 -8.70 -6.63 4.05
N GLY A 37 -8.52 -6.95 5.30
CA GLY A 37 -7.76 -8.13 5.65
C GLY A 37 -7.76 -8.37 7.13
N LYS A 38 -6.67 -8.93 7.63
CA LYS A 38 -6.52 -9.25 9.03
C LYS A 38 -5.37 -8.46 9.62
N LEU A 39 -5.64 -7.69 10.65
CA LEU A 39 -4.58 -6.99 11.40
C LEU A 39 -3.92 -7.97 12.35
N VAL A 40 -2.60 -7.99 12.31
CA VAL A 40 -1.80 -8.91 13.14
C VAL A 40 -0.62 -8.17 13.74
N CYS A 41 -0.11 -8.70 14.86
CA CYS A 41 1.09 -8.16 15.48
C CYS A 41 2.32 -8.76 14.81
N THR A 42 3.25 -7.92 14.39
CA THR A 42 4.46 -8.39 13.71
C THR A 42 5.36 -9.22 14.62
N LYS A 43 5.31 -8.99 15.92
CA LYS A 43 6.07 -9.77 16.88
C LYS A 43 5.30 -11.00 17.35
N CYS A 44 4.11 -10.79 17.88
CA CYS A 44 3.36 -11.89 18.55
C CYS A 44 2.76 -12.88 17.56
N THR A 45 2.30 -12.40 16.41
CA THR A 45 1.65 -13.26 15.42
C THR A 45 2.61 -13.71 14.33
N LEU A 46 3.40 -12.79 13.77
CA LEU A 46 4.31 -13.10 12.67
C LEU A 46 5.68 -13.55 13.15
N GLY A 47 6.10 -13.12 14.32
CA GLY A 47 7.42 -13.45 14.83
C GLY A 47 8.56 -12.86 14.03
N GLU A 48 8.33 -11.74 13.35
CA GLU A 48 9.30 -11.13 12.45
C GLU A 48 10.08 -9.98 13.05
N THR A 49 9.57 -9.40 14.13
CA THR A 49 10.21 -8.23 14.74
C THR A 49 10.39 -8.43 16.23
N ASP A 50 11.35 -7.70 16.81
CA ASP A 50 11.61 -7.77 18.25
C ASP A 50 10.60 -6.93 19.02
N ASP A 51 10.07 -5.88 18.41
CA ASP A 51 9.05 -5.04 19.00
C ASP A 51 7.71 -5.27 18.36
N CYS A 52 6.65 -5.04 19.11
CA CYS A 52 5.30 -5.15 18.57
C CYS A 52 5.06 -4.07 17.52
N GLY A 53 4.53 -4.48 16.40
CA GLY A 53 4.16 -3.61 15.30
C GLY A 53 2.86 -4.10 14.69
N ASN A 54 2.36 -3.38 13.72
CA ASN A 54 1.09 -3.69 13.09
C ASN A 54 1.30 -4.06 11.63
N ALA A 55 0.56 -5.05 11.16
CA ALA A 55 0.57 -5.43 9.76
C ALA A 55 -0.82 -5.88 9.36
N LEU A 56 -1.15 -5.68 8.09
CA LEU A 56 -2.42 -6.11 7.53
C LEU A 56 -2.14 -7.21 6.52
N GLN A 57 -2.73 -8.36 6.73
CA GLN A 57 -2.61 -9.48 5.82
C GLN A 57 -3.85 -9.51 4.92
N VAL A 58 -3.62 -9.34 3.63
CA VAL A 58 -4.68 -9.27 2.63
C VAL A 58 -4.60 -10.52 1.76
N LYS A 59 -5.72 -11.16 1.55
CA LYS A 59 -5.76 -12.30 0.65
C LYS A 59 -5.86 -11.84 -0.79
N ASP A 60 -4.99 -12.40 -1.62
CA ASP A 60 -4.98 -12.16 -3.06
C ASP A 60 -5.01 -13.51 -3.74
N GLY A 61 -6.23 -14.01 -3.99
CA GLY A 61 -6.42 -15.36 -4.48
C GLY A 61 -5.96 -16.38 -3.45
N ASP A 62 -5.02 -17.22 -3.83
CA ASP A 62 -4.45 -18.23 -2.92
C ASP A 62 -3.30 -17.72 -2.08
N LYS A 63 -2.90 -16.49 -2.31
CA LYS A 63 -1.75 -15.90 -1.63
C LYS A 63 -2.17 -14.90 -0.58
N THR A 64 -1.32 -14.73 0.41
CA THR A 64 -1.50 -13.70 1.42
C THR A 64 -0.41 -12.66 1.24
N VAL A 65 -0.82 -11.42 1.09
CA VAL A 65 0.11 -10.29 0.97
C VAL A 65 0.12 -9.55 2.30
N THR A 66 1.29 -9.36 2.86
CA THR A 66 1.45 -8.66 4.13
C THR A 66 1.87 -7.22 3.88
N TYR A 67 1.09 -6.29 4.41
CA TYR A 67 1.41 -4.87 4.36
C TYR A 67 1.78 -4.44 5.78
N TYR A 68 3.02 -4.00 5.94
CA TYR A 68 3.48 -3.51 7.23
C TYR A 68 3.01 -2.07 7.42
N LEU A 69 2.31 -1.81 8.51
CA LEU A 69 1.77 -0.48 8.75
C LEU A 69 2.87 0.45 9.26
N LYS A 70 2.99 1.61 8.62
CA LYS A 70 3.88 2.66 9.09
C LYS A 70 3.12 3.53 10.06
N ASP A 71 3.10 3.12 11.31
CA ASP A 71 2.38 3.78 12.39
C ASP A 71 3.22 3.71 13.67
N GLU A 72 2.61 3.94 14.81
CA GLU A 72 3.30 3.92 16.08
C GLU A 72 3.37 2.55 16.73
N GLY A 73 3.04 1.51 16.00
CA GLY A 73 3.15 0.14 16.48
C GLY A 73 2.29 -0.11 17.70
N LYS A 74 2.90 -0.58 18.78
CA LYS A 74 2.17 -0.88 20.02
C LYS A 74 1.55 0.33 20.66
N GLY A 75 1.95 1.52 20.26
CA GLY A 75 1.36 2.76 20.76
C GLY A 75 0.02 3.10 20.15
N GLU A 76 -0.35 2.41 19.09
CA GLU A 76 -1.65 2.65 18.46
C GLU A 76 -2.78 2.04 19.28
N LYS A 77 -3.89 2.76 19.35
CA LYS A 77 -5.03 2.30 20.10
C LYS A 77 -5.58 0.97 19.62
N TYR A 78 -5.59 0.77 18.31
CA TYR A 78 -6.14 -0.47 17.72
C TYR A 78 -5.24 -1.67 17.96
N HIS A 79 -4.00 -1.46 18.34
CA HIS A 79 -3.07 -2.58 18.57
C HIS A 79 -3.57 -3.53 19.66
N LYS A 80 -4.21 -3.00 20.69
CA LYS A 80 -4.72 -3.81 21.80
C LYS A 80 -5.74 -4.84 21.36
N SER A 81 -6.44 -4.59 20.26
CA SER A 81 -7.48 -5.49 19.79
C SER A 81 -6.96 -6.80 19.25
N PHE A 82 -5.69 -6.84 18.84
CA PHE A 82 -5.17 -8.05 18.19
C PHE A 82 -3.78 -8.46 18.65
N CYS A 83 -3.15 -7.72 19.55
CA CYS A 83 -1.77 -8.02 19.95
C CYS A 83 -1.62 -9.44 20.52
N THR A 84 -2.54 -9.85 21.36
CA THR A 84 -2.52 -11.18 22.01
C THR A 84 -3.32 -12.22 21.25
N ASN A 85 -3.96 -11.86 20.15
CA ASN A 85 -4.78 -12.74 19.34
C ASN A 85 -4.09 -13.09 18.05
N LYS A 86 -4.69 -14.00 17.29
CA LYS A 86 -4.18 -14.37 15.96
C LYS A 86 -4.44 -13.29 14.92
N GLY A 87 -5.11 -12.23 15.31
CA GLY A 87 -5.44 -11.13 14.42
C GLY A 87 -6.93 -10.89 14.41
N VAL A 88 -7.32 -9.74 13.86
CA VAL A 88 -8.73 -9.35 13.75
C VAL A 88 -9.02 -8.86 12.35
N ALA A 89 -10.22 -9.09 11.90
CA ALA A 89 -10.66 -8.59 10.60
C ALA A 89 -10.77 -7.07 10.67
N ALA A 90 -10.24 -6.40 9.66
CA ALA A 90 -10.21 -4.95 9.65
C ALA A 90 -10.07 -4.40 8.23
N SER A 91 -10.33 -3.13 8.11
CA SER A 91 -10.10 -2.38 6.88
C SER A 91 -9.13 -1.24 7.20
N VAL A 92 -8.16 -1.03 6.32
CA VAL A 92 -7.21 0.06 6.50
C VAL A 92 -7.20 0.92 5.25
N THR A 93 -7.41 2.21 5.44
CA THR A 93 -7.30 3.19 4.38
C THR A 93 -5.98 3.92 4.54
N GLY A 94 -5.20 3.98 3.48
CA GLY A 94 -3.92 4.64 3.53
C GLY A 94 -3.20 4.56 2.21
N VAL A 95 -1.91 4.86 2.26
CA VAL A 95 -1.05 4.90 1.08
C VAL A 95 -0.11 3.71 1.09
N VAL A 96 -0.13 2.96 -0.01
CA VAL A 96 0.74 1.79 -0.17
C VAL A 96 2.09 2.24 -0.73
N SER A 97 3.16 1.69 -0.17
CA SER A 97 4.51 1.89 -0.69
C SER A 97 5.24 0.56 -0.67
N GLU A 98 6.41 0.55 -1.29
CA GLU A 98 7.22 -0.66 -1.36
C GLU A 98 8.67 -0.27 -1.16
N ASP A 99 9.37 -1.04 -0.35
CA ASP A 99 10.78 -0.78 -0.06
C ASP A 99 11.48 -2.10 0.25
N GLY A 100 12.54 -2.38 -0.47
CA GLY A 100 13.33 -3.58 -0.25
C GLY A 100 12.56 -4.87 -0.41
N GLY A 101 11.57 -4.89 -1.29
CA GLY A 101 10.75 -6.06 -1.52
C GLY A 101 9.60 -6.23 -0.54
N LYS A 102 9.47 -5.33 0.43
CA LYS A 102 8.38 -5.37 1.39
C LYS A 102 7.35 -4.31 1.05
N LYS A 103 6.10 -4.65 1.29
CA LYS A 103 4.99 -3.72 1.07
C LYS A 103 4.61 -3.05 2.38
N TYR A 104 4.42 -1.76 2.31
CA TYR A 104 4.07 -0.94 3.47
C TYR A 104 2.77 -0.21 3.21
N LEU A 105 2.05 0.07 4.27
CA LEU A 105 0.81 0.83 4.21
C LEU A 105 0.88 1.90 5.29
N THR A 106 0.83 3.16 4.86
CA THR A 106 0.80 4.29 5.78
C THR A 106 -0.66 4.66 6.01
N PRO A 107 -1.22 4.35 7.18
CA PRO A 107 -2.63 4.63 7.43
C PRO A 107 -2.92 6.12 7.43
N SER A 108 -4.03 6.48 6.81
CA SER A 108 -4.54 7.83 6.89
C SER A 108 -5.13 8.07 8.28
N LYS A 109 -5.35 9.33 8.64
CA LYS A 109 -5.99 9.64 9.90
C LYS A 109 -7.32 8.93 9.99
N ASP A 110 -7.51 8.19 11.07
CA ASP A 110 -8.71 7.37 11.28
C ASP A 110 -8.95 6.33 10.19
N GLY A 111 -7.88 5.93 9.50
CA GLY A 111 -7.98 4.98 8.41
C GLY A 111 -8.10 3.53 8.83
N VAL A 112 -7.77 3.20 10.07
CA VAL A 112 -7.86 1.82 10.56
C VAL A 112 -9.22 1.60 11.19
N LYS A 113 -9.95 0.62 10.67
CA LYS A 113 -11.29 0.27 11.18
C LYS A 113 -11.36 -1.22 11.42
N ILE A 114 -11.63 -1.58 12.65
CA ILE A 114 -11.78 -2.99 13.03
C ILE A 114 -13.25 -3.36 12.84
N ASP A 115 -13.47 -4.49 12.17
CA ASP A 115 -14.82 -4.98 11.88
C ASP A 115 -15.57 -5.46 13.12
#